data_12b2d4546860fce1263d488842082632
#
_entry.id   12b2d4546860fce1263d488842082632
#
_cell.length_a   1.000
_cell.length_b   1.000
_cell.length_c   1.000
_cell.angle_alpha   90.00
_cell.angle_beta   90.00
_cell.angle_gamma   90.00
#
_symmetry.space_group_name_H-M   'P 1'
#
loop_
_entity.id
_entity.type
_entity.pdbx_description
1 polymer ?
#
loop_
_entity_poly.entity_id
_entity_poly.type
_entity_poly.pdbx_seq_one_letter_code
_entity_poly.pdbx_strand_id
1 'polypeptide(L)'
;APSAAKSGPSAYTKTNTQVAGVDEADFMKNDGTRIFVINGQKLRALSSWPANALSLKSSLLIEGYPTQMFLDEKNRVVVFSSVYTKYDGFVEGSSGGGAADIACAPGFGGCGSYYGNTTKVTVIDVSDIANMKVTSEVYLPGSYANSRRIDSSVRIVLSDYFRWPSTVKFWPDTASDPNLYNDKRRWNAALDALKSENERIIRAQTLSQWLPAARRKLASGSTVEVPYSCGDFYKSNASVHLGLATVATLNLDTPDAAPARSSIVGEVGEIYASQKALYIASSHWWWWPMPGQTDWTYLHKFDITDKNRAVYV
;
A
#
# COMPACT_ATOMS: atom_id res chain seq x y z
N ALA A 1 -3.99 -37.96 32.63
CA ALA A 1 -4.86 -36.89 33.08
C ALA A 1 -5.55 -36.27 31.83
N PRO A 2 -6.88 -36.11 31.80
CA PRO A 2 -7.53 -35.48 30.70
C PRO A 2 -7.07 -34.01 30.63
N SER A 3 -6.61 -33.59 29.45
CA SER A 3 -6.31 -32.19 29.13
C SER A 3 -7.55 -31.37 29.44
N ALA A 4 -7.46 -30.43 30.39
CA ALA A 4 -8.53 -29.50 30.68
C ALA A 4 -8.85 -28.73 29.39
N ALA A 5 -10.04 -28.98 28.83
CA ALA A 5 -10.54 -28.20 27.72
C ALA A 5 -10.48 -26.71 28.10
N LYS A 6 -9.87 -25.88 27.29
CA LYS A 6 -9.89 -24.41 27.46
C LYS A 6 -11.35 -23.99 27.42
N SER A 7 -11.96 -23.74 28.58
CA SER A 7 -13.33 -23.25 28.67
C SER A 7 -13.31 -21.78 28.20
N GLY A 8 -13.69 -21.54 26.98
CA GLY A 8 -13.97 -20.22 26.43
C GLY A 8 -15.46 -19.87 26.55
N PRO A 9 -15.87 -18.66 26.20
CA PRO A 9 -17.28 -18.28 26.12
C PRO A 9 -18.02 -19.15 25.09
N SER A 10 -19.29 -19.44 25.34
CA SER A 10 -20.14 -20.21 24.41
C SER A 10 -20.41 -19.48 23.08
N ALA A 11 -20.32 -18.16 23.09
CA ALA A 11 -20.42 -17.31 21.92
C ALA A 11 -19.64 -16.00 22.12
N TYR A 12 -19.14 -15.44 21.04
CA TYR A 12 -18.51 -14.10 21.00
C TYR A 12 -18.70 -13.48 19.63
N THR A 13 -18.71 -12.16 19.56
CA THR A 13 -18.83 -11.41 18.31
C THR A 13 -17.48 -11.30 17.64
N LYS A 14 -17.39 -11.69 16.36
CA LYS A 14 -16.24 -11.44 15.48
C LYS A 14 -16.42 -10.14 14.72
N THR A 15 -15.38 -9.68 14.02
CA THR A 15 -15.50 -8.58 13.06
C THR A 15 -16.63 -8.86 12.07
N ASN A 16 -17.49 -7.89 11.85
CA ASN A 16 -18.53 -7.99 10.82
C ASN A 16 -17.86 -7.97 9.45
N THR A 17 -18.14 -8.96 8.60
CA THR A 17 -17.52 -9.10 7.28
C THR A 17 -18.58 -9.05 6.20
N GLN A 18 -18.27 -8.40 5.06
CA GLN A 18 -19.20 -8.30 3.92
C GLN A 18 -19.50 -9.67 3.29
N VAL A 19 -18.50 -10.57 3.30
CA VAL A 19 -18.60 -11.90 2.69
C VAL A 19 -18.13 -12.97 3.67
N ALA A 20 -18.95 -14.01 3.87
CA ALA A 20 -18.56 -15.15 4.72
C ALA A 20 -17.25 -15.80 4.24
N GLY A 21 -16.33 -16.02 5.16
CA GLY A 21 -15.01 -16.60 4.88
C GLY A 21 -13.97 -15.64 4.26
N VAL A 22 -14.33 -14.35 4.12
CA VAL A 22 -13.40 -13.28 3.75
C VAL A 22 -13.29 -12.35 4.94
N ASP A 23 -12.21 -12.45 5.71
CA ASP A 23 -11.97 -11.61 6.89
C ASP A 23 -11.52 -10.20 6.47
N GLU A 24 -11.96 -9.21 7.21
CA GLU A 24 -11.60 -7.80 7.03
C GLU A 24 -10.75 -7.33 8.19
N ALA A 25 -9.73 -6.52 7.89
CA ALA A 25 -8.86 -5.97 8.91
C ALA A 25 -9.61 -4.95 9.79
N ASP A 26 -9.22 -4.86 11.06
CA ASP A 26 -9.83 -3.96 12.02
C ASP A 26 -8.75 -3.50 13.03
N PHE A 27 -9.00 -2.41 13.77
CA PHE A 27 -8.10 -1.96 14.83
C PHE A 27 -8.14 -2.85 16.09
N MET A 28 -9.16 -3.72 16.20
CA MET A 28 -9.35 -4.68 17.29
C MET A 28 -9.77 -6.04 16.73
N LYS A 29 -9.19 -7.10 17.29
CA LYS A 29 -9.58 -8.49 17.00
C LYS A 29 -9.70 -9.28 18.29
N ASN A 30 -10.57 -10.30 18.30
CA ASN A 30 -10.71 -11.20 19.44
C ASN A 30 -10.98 -12.64 18.98
N ASP A 31 -10.71 -13.60 19.85
CA ASP A 31 -11.01 -15.03 19.67
C ASP A 31 -11.93 -15.60 20.76
N GLY A 32 -12.57 -14.72 21.52
CA GLY A 32 -13.43 -15.06 22.66
C GLY A 32 -12.70 -15.16 23.99
N THR A 33 -11.42 -15.45 24.01
CA THR A 33 -10.60 -15.56 25.23
C THR A 33 -9.54 -14.49 25.34
N ARG A 34 -9.17 -13.87 24.21
CA ARG A 34 -8.14 -12.84 24.09
C ARG A 34 -8.67 -11.69 23.25
N ILE A 35 -8.25 -10.50 23.59
CA ILE A 35 -8.49 -9.29 22.80
C ILE A 35 -7.15 -8.70 22.41
N PHE A 36 -7.01 -8.37 21.13
CA PHE A 36 -5.88 -7.63 20.60
C PHE A 36 -6.37 -6.28 20.10
N VAL A 37 -5.69 -5.20 20.52
CA VAL A 37 -6.10 -3.84 20.16
C VAL A 37 -4.90 -2.99 19.82
N ILE A 38 -5.00 -2.23 18.73
CA ILE A 38 -4.05 -1.19 18.37
C ILE A 38 -4.40 0.08 19.16
N ASN A 39 -3.42 0.57 19.93
CA ASN A 39 -3.55 1.81 20.70
C ASN A 39 -2.26 2.62 20.57
N GLY A 40 -2.32 3.72 19.80
CA GLY A 40 -1.14 4.45 19.38
C GLY A 40 -0.20 3.55 18.60
N GLN A 41 1.08 3.55 18.92
CA GLN A 41 2.09 2.71 18.28
C GLN A 41 2.24 1.33 18.92
N LYS A 42 1.24 0.85 19.66
CA LYS A 42 1.35 -0.43 20.38
C LYS A 42 0.22 -1.36 20.01
N LEU A 43 0.58 -2.62 19.79
CA LEU A 43 -0.34 -3.75 19.89
C LEU A 43 -0.43 -4.17 21.35
N ARG A 44 -1.64 -4.18 21.90
CA ARG A 44 -1.91 -4.64 23.27
C ARG A 44 -2.65 -5.96 23.21
N ALA A 45 -2.23 -6.91 24.05
CA ALA A 45 -2.87 -8.21 24.22
C ALA A 45 -3.48 -8.31 25.61
N LEU A 46 -4.77 -8.62 25.66
CA LEU A 46 -5.54 -8.77 26.87
C LEU A 46 -6.11 -10.19 26.97
N SER A 47 -6.12 -10.75 28.20
CA SER A 47 -7.00 -11.88 28.52
C SER A 47 -8.40 -11.35 28.76
N SER A 48 -9.41 -11.90 28.10
CA SER A 48 -10.80 -11.44 28.19
C SER A 48 -11.75 -12.46 28.80
N TRP A 49 -11.25 -13.63 29.16
CA TRP A 49 -12.06 -14.68 29.74
C TRP A 49 -11.40 -15.29 30.98
N PRO A 50 -12.16 -15.55 32.08
CA PRO A 50 -13.57 -15.09 32.26
C PRO A 50 -13.65 -13.55 32.33
N ALA A 51 -14.82 -12.97 32.01
CA ALA A 51 -14.97 -11.52 31.85
C ALA A 51 -14.57 -10.69 33.07
N ASN A 52 -14.75 -11.23 34.27
CA ASN A 52 -14.32 -10.63 35.55
C ASN A 52 -12.79 -10.65 35.77
N ALA A 53 -12.04 -11.35 34.92
CA ALA A 53 -10.57 -11.46 34.98
C ALA A 53 -9.91 -10.71 33.76
N LEU A 54 -10.63 -9.78 33.13
CA LEU A 54 -10.09 -8.96 32.06
C LEU A 54 -8.79 -8.28 32.53
N SER A 55 -7.69 -8.52 31.83
CA SER A 55 -6.39 -7.95 32.18
C SER A 55 -5.47 -7.78 30.99
N LEU A 56 -4.71 -6.68 30.97
CA LEU A 56 -3.61 -6.48 30.03
C LEU A 56 -2.49 -7.48 30.35
N LYS A 57 -2.06 -8.26 29.36
CA LYS A 57 -0.98 -9.23 29.49
C LYS A 57 0.35 -8.69 28.97
N SER A 58 0.34 -8.04 27.82
CA SER A 58 1.54 -7.44 27.26
C SER A 58 1.22 -6.31 26.28
N SER A 59 2.26 -5.58 25.91
CA SER A 59 2.22 -4.55 24.87
C SER A 59 3.48 -4.65 24.02
N LEU A 60 3.31 -4.67 22.70
CA LEU A 60 4.41 -4.71 21.73
C LEU A 60 4.43 -3.39 20.94
N LEU A 61 5.60 -2.75 20.89
CA LEU A 61 5.79 -1.55 20.06
C LEU A 61 5.83 -1.95 18.57
N ILE A 62 5.04 -1.27 17.76
CA ILE A 62 4.99 -1.45 16.30
C ILE A 62 5.60 -0.21 15.65
N GLU A 63 6.53 -0.43 14.73
CA GLU A 63 7.15 0.66 13.98
C GLU A 63 6.14 1.38 13.09
N GLY A 64 6.20 2.69 13.05
CA GLY A 64 5.32 3.55 12.26
C GLY A 64 3.97 3.82 12.95
N TYR A 65 2.93 3.94 12.13
CA TYR A 65 1.57 4.24 12.57
C TYR A 65 0.66 3.05 12.25
N PRO A 66 0.51 2.08 13.19
CA PRO A 66 -0.36 0.94 12.98
C PRO A 66 -1.84 1.37 12.98
N THR A 67 -2.61 0.80 12.07
CA THR A 67 -4.03 1.16 11.87
C THR A 67 -4.97 -0.02 11.98
N GLN A 68 -4.61 -1.15 11.38
CA GLN A 68 -5.48 -2.31 11.27
C GLN A 68 -4.69 -3.61 11.43
N MET A 69 -5.40 -4.70 11.74
CA MET A 69 -4.81 -6.02 11.90
C MET A 69 -5.77 -7.15 11.52
N PHE A 70 -5.20 -8.32 11.30
CA PHE A 70 -5.89 -9.60 11.33
C PHE A 70 -5.43 -10.42 12.53
N LEU A 71 -6.29 -11.31 12.99
CA LEU A 71 -5.98 -12.42 13.87
C LEU A 71 -6.36 -13.72 13.16
N ASP A 72 -5.44 -14.67 13.05
CA ASP A 72 -5.73 -15.95 12.44
C ASP A 72 -5.90 -17.08 13.47
N GLU A 73 -6.34 -18.22 12.99
CA GLU A 73 -6.62 -19.40 13.79
C GLU A 73 -5.33 -20.12 14.29
N LYS A 74 -4.16 -19.74 13.75
CA LYS A 74 -2.84 -20.26 14.12
C LYS A 74 -2.09 -19.35 15.11
N ASN A 75 -2.82 -18.49 15.82
CA ASN A 75 -2.27 -17.55 16.80
C ASN A 75 -1.28 -16.55 16.19
N ARG A 76 -1.58 -16.03 15.00
CA ARG A 76 -0.79 -14.97 14.38
C ARG A 76 -1.62 -13.70 14.29
N VAL A 77 -1.03 -12.58 14.69
CA VAL A 77 -1.56 -11.24 14.41
C VAL A 77 -0.75 -10.63 13.29
N VAL A 78 -1.43 -10.10 12.28
CA VAL A 78 -0.83 -9.36 11.16
C VAL A 78 -1.22 -7.91 11.31
N VAL A 79 -0.26 -7.04 11.57
CA VAL A 79 -0.47 -5.59 11.75
C VAL A 79 0.00 -4.83 10.53
N PHE A 80 -0.82 -3.89 10.06
CA PHE A 80 -0.48 -2.93 9.01
C PHE A 80 -0.16 -1.58 9.63
N SER A 81 1.02 -1.06 9.32
CA SER A 81 1.45 0.27 9.77
C SER A 81 2.01 1.09 8.62
N SER A 82 1.83 2.41 8.69
CA SER A 82 2.42 3.35 7.74
C SER A 82 3.79 3.78 8.24
N VAL A 83 4.78 3.70 7.38
CA VAL A 83 6.13 4.24 7.58
C VAL A 83 6.51 5.10 6.37
N TYR A 84 7.44 6.04 6.56
CA TYR A 84 7.89 6.89 5.47
C TYR A 84 9.24 6.42 4.95
N THR A 85 9.35 6.36 3.63
CA THR A 85 10.62 6.05 2.94
C THR A 85 11.03 7.27 2.12
N LYS A 86 12.29 7.68 2.25
CA LYS A 86 12.87 8.74 1.44
C LYS A 86 13.27 8.19 0.07
N TYR A 87 12.86 8.88 -0.97
CA TYR A 87 13.25 8.59 -2.36
C TYR A 87 14.06 9.76 -2.91
N ASP A 88 15.33 9.51 -3.23
CA ASP A 88 16.21 10.54 -3.78
C ASP A 88 16.07 10.61 -5.31
N GLY A 89 16.10 11.83 -5.85
CA GLY A 89 16.05 12.09 -7.29
C GLY A 89 14.67 11.99 -7.96
N PHE A 90 13.60 11.78 -7.18
CA PHE A 90 12.22 11.73 -7.66
C PHE A 90 11.31 12.66 -6.86
N VAL A 91 10.24 13.12 -7.49
CA VAL A 91 9.18 13.93 -6.88
C VAL A 91 7.84 13.26 -7.13
N GLU A 92 6.89 13.49 -6.23
CA GLU A 92 5.52 13.00 -6.39
C GLU A 92 4.87 13.59 -7.62
N GLY A 93 4.31 12.75 -8.47
CA GLY A 93 3.48 13.17 -9.58
C GLY A 93 2.08 13.50 -9.08
N SER A 94 1.82 14.75 -8.73
CA SER A 94 0.44 15.20 -8.56
C SER A 94 -0.17 15.46 -9.94
N SER A 95 -1.40 15.07 -10.13
CA SER A 95 -2.18 15.20 -11.36
C SER A 95 -2.58 16.63 -11.73
N GLY A 96 -2.26 17.59 -10.89
CA GLY A 96 -2.43 18.99 -11.19
C GLY A 96 -1.06 19.63 -11.36
N GLY A 97 -0.65 19.91 -12.55
CA GLY A 97 0.66 20.43 -12.99
C GLY A 97 1.22 21.66 -12.26
N GLY A 98 1.16 21.71 -10.96
CA GLY A 98 1.63 22.84 -10.16
C GLY A 98 2.51 22.45 -8.96
N ALA A 99 2.39 21.23 -8.44
CA ALA A 99 3.08 20.93 -7.18
C ALA A 99 4.58 20.63 -7.37
N ALA A 100 4.97 20.01 -8.47
CA ALA A 100 6.39 19.77 -8.77
C ALA A 100 7.12 21.07 -9.09
N ASP A 101 6.46 21.99 -9.81
CA ASP A 101 7.04 23.30 -10.13
C ASP A 101 7.12 24.21 -8.89
N ILE A 102 6.17 24.12 -7.97
CA ILE A 102 6.20 24.87 -6.70
C ILE A 102 7.25 24.28 -5.76
N ALA A 103 7.36 22.97 -5.68
CA ALA A 103 8.37 22.29 -4.85
C ALA A 103 9.81 22.51 -5.35
N CYS A 104 9.96 22.83 -6.64
CA CYS A 104 11.25 23.06 -7.29
C CYS A 104 11.56 24.54 -7.59
N ALA A 105 10.70 25.47 -7.16
CA ALA A 105 10.96 26.90 -7.30
C ALA A 105 12.17 27.33 -6.43
N PRO A 106 13.03 28.24 -6.94
CA PRO A 106 14.12 28.81 -6.13
C PRO A 106 13.55 29.44 -4.84
N GLY A 107 14.00 28.95 -3.69
CA GLY A 107 13.52 29.39 -2.36
C GLY A 107 12.67 28.37 -1.61
N PHE A 108 12.13 27.35 -2.27
CA PHE A 108 11.53 26.20 -1.60
C PHE A 108 12.55 25.04 -1.62
N GLY A 109 13.31 24.90 -0.55
CA GLY A 109 14.33 23.86 -0.42
C GLY A 109 13.72 22.47 -0.40
N GLY A 110 13.71 21.78 -1.55
CA GLY A 110 13.14 20.44 -1.60
C GLY A 110 13.26 19.68 -2.91
N CYS A 111 13.92 20.23 -3.93
CA CYS A 111 14.15 19.51 -5.18
C CYS A 111 15.22 18.43 -5.01
N GLY A 112 14.82 17.18 -4.87
CA GLY A 112 15.76 16.06 -4.86
C GLY A 112 15.38 14.88 -3.98
N SER A 113 14.41 15.02 -3.09
CA SER A 113 13.96 13.89 -2.26
C SER A 113 12.45 13.95 -2.03
N TYR A 114 11.82 12.82 -2.14
CA TYR A 114 10.43 12.62 -1.82
C TYR A 114 10.30 11.61 -0.68
N TYR A 115 9.42 11.90 0.27
CA TYR A 115 9.07 10.96 1.33
C TYR A 115 7.74 10.30 0.97
N GLY A 116 7.82 9.08 0.42
CA GLY A 116 6.64 8.31 0.08
C GLY A 116 6.17 7.42 1.21
N ASN A 117 4.89 7.14 1.24
CA ASN A 117 4.33 6.17 2.15
C ASN A 117 4.81 4.76 1.79
N THR A 118 5.13 4.01 2.82
CA THR A 118 5.44 2.58 2.74
C THR A 118 4.55 1.86 3.74
N THR A 119 3.88 0.83 3.31
CA THR A 119 3.09 -0.03 4.18
C THR A 119 3.99 -1.09 4.79
N LYS A 120 4.15 -1.06 6.10
CA LYS A 120 4.82 -2.13 6.84
C LYS A 120 3.80 -3.16 7.26
N VAL A 121 4.10 -4.42 7.00
CA VAL A 121 3.34 -5.58 7.47
C VAL A 121 4.18 -6.31 8.51
N THR A 122 3.67 -6.40 9.74
CA THR A 122 4.33 -7.09 10.84
C THR A 122 3.51 -8.32 11.22
N VAL A 123 4.10 -9.50 11.11
CA VAL A 123 3.50 -10.77 11.54
C VAL A 123 4.04 -11.10 12.93
N ILE A 124 3.13 -11.38 13.86
CA ILE A 124 3.42 -11.55 15.29
C ILE A 124 2.83 -12.87 15.74
N ASP A 125 3.65 -13.73 16.33
CA ASP A 125 3.21 -14.91 17.07
C ASP A 125 2.64 -14.46 18.41
N VAL A 126 1.38 -14.82 18.66
CA VAL A 126 0.61 -14.51 19.87
C VAL A 126 0.14 -15.79 20.59
N SER A 127 0.82 -16.91 20.35
CA SER A 127 0.55 -18.16 21.07
C SER A 127 0.73 -18.00 22.58
N ASP A 128 1.73 -17.22 23.00
CA ASP A 128 1.88 -16.68 24.35
C ASP A 128 1.64 -15.17 24.34
N ILE A 129 0.46 -14.74 24.80
CA ILE A 129 0.09 -13.32 24.83
C ILE A 129 0.88 -12.51 25.87
N ALA A 130 1.60 -13.14 26.78
CA ALA A 130 2.50 -12.46 27.71
C ALA A 130 3.85 -12.13 27.04
N ASN A 131 4.25 -12.89 26.01
CA ASN A 131 5.53 -12.80 25.32
C ASN A 131 5.34 -12.82 23.79
N MET A 132 4.61 -11.85 23.25
CA MET A 132 4.41 -11.70 21.80
C MET A 132 5.75 -11.57 21.06
N LYS A 133 5.89 -12.25 19.90
CA LYS A 133 7.14 -12.26 19.12
C LYS A 133 6.88 -11.86 17.67
N VAL A 134 7.62 -10.89 17.18
CA VAL A 134 7.65 -10.58 15.73
C VAL A 134 8.34 -11.73 15.00
N THR A 135 7.66 -12.30 14.01
CA THR A 135 8.15 -13.42 13.20
C THR A 135 8.52 -13.02 11.78
N SER A 136 7.87 -11.97 11.23
CA SER A 136 8.17 -11.47 9.89
C SER A 136 7.84 -9.97 9.79
N GLU A 137 8.65 -9.24 9.03
CA GLU A 137 8.44 -7.83 8.73
C GLU A 137 8.68 -7.60 7.24
N VAL A 138 7.67 -7.03 6.57
CA VAL A 138 7.73 -6.71 5.14
C VAL A 138 7.36 -5.24 4.95
N TYR A 139 8.10 -4.55 4.09
CA TYR A 139 7.88 -3.15 3.73
C TYR A 139 7.48 -3.11 2.26
N LEU A 140 6.27 -2.65 1.99
CA LEU A 140 5.66 -2.58 0.66
C LEU A 140 5.54 -1.11 0.25
N PRO A 141 6.09 -0.69 -0.88
CA PRO A 141 5.88 0.67 -1.39
C PRO A 141 4.40 0.98 -1.58
N GLY A 142 4.00 2.20 -1.23
CA GLY A 142 2.64 2.68 -1.33
C GLY A 142 1.89 2.72 0.00
N SER A 143 0.79 3.44 0.00
CA SER A 143 -0.12 3.59 1.12
C SER A 143 -1.07 2.41 1.22
N TYR A 144 -1.29 1.91 2.41
CA TYR A 144 -2.31 0.92 2.68
C TYR A 144 -3.71 1.49 2.38
N ALA A 145 -4.43 0.85 1.47
CA ALA A 145 -5.81 1.21 1.15
C ALA A 145 -6.79 0.27 1.87
N ASN A 146 -6.60 -1.04 1.73
CA ASN A 146 -7.45 -2.04 2.38
C ASN A 146 -6.78 -3.42 2.33
N SER A 147 -7.35 -4.40 3.04
CA SER A 147 -6.89 -5.79 2.93
C SER A 147 -8.01 -6.79 3.17
N ARG A 148 -7.80 -8.00 2.67
CA ARG A 148 -8.67 -9.16 2.86
C ARG A 148 -7.85 -10.37 3.21
N ARG A 149 -8.35 -11.18 4.15
CA ARG A 149 -7.74 -12.46 4.50
C ARG A 149 -8.71 -13.60 4.21
N ILE A 150 -8.18 -14.62 3.54
CA ILE A 150 -8.87 -15.90 3.29
C ILE A 150 -7.92 -16.98 3.78
N ASP A 151 -8.29 -17.69 4.82
CA ASP A 151 -7.43 -18.66 5.50
C ASP A 151 -6.05 -18.06 5.85
N SER A 152 -4.97 -18.63 5.34
CA SER A 152 -3.60 -18.14 5.53
C SER A 152 -3.18 -17.06 4.53
N SER A 153 -4.03 -16.72 3.57
CA SER A 153 -3.68 -15.78 2.49
C SER A 153 -4.19 -14.38 2.78
N VAL A 154 -3.27 -13.43 2.86
CA VAL A 154 -3.58 -12.01 3.04
C VAL A 154 -3.37 -11.27 1.72
N ARG A 155 -4.42 -10.60 1.24
CA ARG A 155 -4.40 -9.70 0.09
C ARG A 155 -4.38 -8.27 0.60
N ILE A 156 -3.36 -7.53 0.22
CA ILE A 156 -3.13 -6.16 0.67
C ILE A 156 -3.24 -5.26 -0.55
N VAL A 157 -4.18 -4.34 -0.55
CA VAL A 157 -4.32 -3.35 -1.62
C VAL A 157 -3.57 -2.10 -1.22
N LEU A 158 -2.66 -1.69 -2.07
CA LEU A 158 -1.79 -0.53 -1.90
C LEU A 158 -2.08 0.49 -3.00
N SER A 159 -2.10 1.75 -2.65
CA SER A 159 -2.17 2.88 -3.56
C SER A 159 -0.83 3.60 -3.54
N ASP A 160 -0.22 3.76 -4.70
CA ASP A 160 1.02 4.52 -4.83
C ASP A 160 0.90 5.55 -5.95
N TYR A 161 1.50 6.72 -5.73
CA TYR A 161 1.51 7.77 -6.72
C TYR A 161 2.58 7.52 -7.78
N PHE A 162 2.31 8.00 -8.98
CA PHE A 162 3.32 8.00 -10.03
C PHE A 162 4.40 9.03 -9.68
N ARG A 163 5.68 8.63 -9.81
CA ARG A 163 6.83 9.49 -9.51
C ARG A 163 7.49 9.94 -10.77
N TRP A 164 7.99 11.16 -10.76
CA TRP A 164 8.76 11.72 -11.86
C TRP A 164 10.21 11.94 -11.43
N PRO A 165 11.19 11.73 -12.31
CA PRO A 165 12.53 12.24 -12.05
C PRO A 165 12.47 13.73 -11.74
N SER A 166 13.18 14.17 -10.70
CA SER A 166 13.13 15.58 -10.23
C SER A 166 13.60 16.60 -11.26
N THR A 167 14.28 16.14 -12.30
CA THR A 167 14.75 16.94 -13.44
C THR A 167 13.73 17.10 -14.56
N VAL A 168 12.63 16.35 -14.55
CA VAL A 168 11.51 16.52 -15.48
C VAL A 168 10.80 17.83 -15.15
N LYS A 169 10.62 18.68 -16.15
CA LYS A 169 9.92 19.96 -16.03
C LYS A 169 8.64 19.95 -16.86
N PHE A 170 7.59 20.58 -16.39
CA PHE A 170 6.31 20.65 -17.11
C PHE A 170 6.15 21.94 -17.91
N TRP A 171 6.98 22.95 -17.61
CA TRP A 171 6.95 24.26 -18.26
C TRP A 171 8.35 24.70 -18.66
N PRO A 172 8.51 25.42 -19.78
CA PRO A 172 9.76 26.05 -20.14
C PRO A 172 10.23 27.03 -19.07
N ASP A 173 11.55 27.09 -18.86
CA ASP A 173 12.16 28.02 -17.95
C ASP A 173 12.06 29.45 -18.51
N THR A 174 11.39 30.34 -17.81
CA THR A 174 11.23 31.75 -18.18
C THR A 174 12.17 32.68 -17.42
N ALA A 175 13.03 32.15 -16.57
CA ALA A 175 13.95 32.98 -15.76
C ALA A 175 14.90 33.81 -16.64
N SER A 176 15.36 33.25 -17.76
CA SER A 176 16.23 33.94 -18.74
C SER A 176 15.47 34.80 -19.74
N ASP A 177 14.17 34.59 -19.92
CA ASP A 177 13.30 35.32 -20.84
C ASP A 177 11.88 35.41 -20.28
N PRO A 178 11.60 36.38 -19.40
CA PRO A 178 10.28 36.54 -18.78
C PRO A 178 9.13 36.81 -19.74
N ASN A 179 9.45 37.19 -20.99
CA ASN A 179 8.46 37.49 -22.03
C ASN A 179 8.27 36.34 -23.03
N LEU A 180 8.90 35.20 -22.81
CA LEU A 180 8.84 34.05 -23.70
C LEU A 180 7.41 33.61 -24.01
N TYR A 181 6.50 33.67 -23.05
CA TYR A 181 5.08 33.27 -23.21
C TYR A 181 4.30 34.25 -24.09
N ASN A 182 4.77 35.46 -24.33
CA ASN A 182 4.11 36.47 -25.18
C ASN A 182 4.32 36.19 -26.66
N ASP A 183 5.33 35.40 -27.05
CA ASP A 183 5.59 34.98 -28.44
C ASP A 183 5.22 33.49 -28.60
N LYS A 184 4.03 33.27 -29.19
CA LYS A 184 3.49 31.90 -29.35
C LYS A 184 4.45 30.96 -30.12
N ARG A 185 5.21 31.46 -31.10
CA ARG A 185 6.13 30.66 -31.90
C ARG A 185 7.35 30.23 -31.03
N ARG A 186 7.91 31.18 -30.28
CA ARG A 186 9.03 30.90 -29.39
C ARG A 186 8.59 30.00 -28.24
N TRP A 187 7.41 30.24 -27.69
CA TRP A 187 6.82 29.39 -26.63
C TRP A 187 6.65 27.94 -27.09
N ASN A 188 6.06 27.74 -28.30
CA ASN A 188 5.89 26.38 -28.83
C ASN A 188 7.25 25.71 -29.09
N ALA A 189 8.24 26.40 -29.62
CA ALA A 189 9.58 25.86 -29.81
C ALA A 189 10.23 25.46 -28.49
N ALA A 190 10.03 26.24 -27.41
CA ALA A 190 10.52 25.92 -26.07
C ALA A 190 9.82 24.69 -25.47
N LEU A 191 8.50 24.54 -25.69
CA LEU A 191 7.76 23.34 -25.30
C LEU A 191 8.23 22.09 -26.05
N ASP A 192 8.51 22.18 -27.36
CA ASP A 192 9.02 21.05 -28.14
C ASP A 192 10.42 20.63 -27.68
N ALA A 193 11.28 21.59 -27.36
CA ALA A 193 12.60 21.34 -26.80
C ALA A 193 12.50 20.67 -25.42
N LEU A 194 11.62 21.19 -24.56
CA LEU A 194 11.36 20.63 -23.24
C LEU A 194 10.83 19.20 -23.30
N LYS A 195 9.87 18.94 -24.22
CA LYS A 195 9.34 17.60 -24.45
C LYS A 195 10.46 16.61 -24.83
N SER A 196 11.33 17.01 -25.74
CA SER A 196 12.46 16.18 -26.19
C SER A 196 13.43 15.88 -25.05
N GLU A 197 13.74 16.87 -24.21
CA GLU A 197 14.61 16.70 -23.06
C GLU A 197 13.96 15.82 -21.98
N ASN A 198 12.68 16.03 -21.68
CA ASN A 198 11.93 15.17 -20.75
C ASN A 198 11.89 13.71 -21.23
N GLU A 199 11.68 13.48 -22.53
CA GLU A 199 11.71 12.14 -23.10
C GLU A 199 13.08 11.48 -22.90
N ARG A 200 14.16 12.22 -23.11
CA ARG A 200 15.52 11.75 -22.88
C ARG A 200 15.75 11.40 -21.40
N ILE A 201 15.34 12.27 -20.47
CA ILE A 201 15.43 12.05 -19.03
C ILE A 201 14.66 10.80 -18.62
N ILE A 202 13.41 10.67 -19.07
CA ILE A 202 12.51 9.55 -18.74
C ILE A 202 13.10 8.23 -19.22
N ARG A 203 13.58 8.18 -20.48
CA ARG A 203 14.15 6.97 -21.08
C ARG A 203 15.48 6.56 -20.45
N ALA A 204 16.20 7.48 -19.82
CA ALA A 204 17.45 7.20 -19.13
C ALA A 204 17.26 6.53 -17.76
N GLN A 205 16.05 6.55 -17.20
CA GLN A 205 15.79 5.95 -15.89
C GLN A 205 15.67 4.43 -15.98
N THR A 206 16.19 3.75 -14.98
CA THR A 206 16.00 2.30 -14.82
C THR A 206 14.66 1.98 -14.17
N LEU A 207 14.15 0.75 -14.36
CA LEU A 207 12.89 0.32 -13.75
C LEU A 207 12.93 0.42 -12.21
N SER A 208 14.07 0.09 -11.60
CA SER A 208 14.25 0.16 -10.14
C SER A 208 14.21 1.59 -9.59
N GLN A 209 14.49 2.60 -10.42
CA GLN A 209 14.34 4.01 -10.04
C GLN A 209 12.88 4.44 -10.07
N TRP A 210 12.10 3.96 -11.06
CA TRP A 210 10.67 4.22 -11.15
C TRP A 210 9.86 3.50 -10.09
N LEU A 211 10.25 2.25 -9.75
CA LEU A 211 9.48 1.32 -8.95
C LEU A 211 10.31 0.86 -7.75
N PRO A 212 10.17 1.51 -6.60
CA PRO A 212 10.90 1.11 -5.40
C PRO A 212 10.65 -0.36 -5.05
N ALA A 213 11.71 -1.08 -4.72
CA ALA A 213 11.61 -2.47 -4.30
C ALA A 213 10.85 -2.59 -2.97
N ALA A 214 10.09 -3.65 -2.82
CA ALA A 214 9.66 -4.08 -1.49
C ALA A 214 10.90 -4.54 -0.70
N ARG A 215 10.83 -4.52 0.61
CA ARG A 215 11.91 -4.98 1.49
C ARG A 215 11.38 -5.96 2.52
N ARG A 216 12.16 -6.97 2.83
CA ARG A 216 11.86 -7.91 3.89
C ARG A 216 13.00 -7.90 4.91
N LYS A 217 12.64 -7.82 6.19
CA LYS A 217 13.60 -7.95 7.28
C LYS A 217 13.74 -9.42 7.65
N LEU A 218 14.96 -9.90 7.65
CA LEU A 218 15.30 -11.26 8.00
C LEU A 218 15.43 -11.41 9.52
N ALA A 219 15.39 -12.64 10.01
CA ALA A 219 15.60 -12.95 11.42
C ALA A 219 16.98 -12.50 11.94
N SER A 220 17.98 -12.38 11.05
CA SER A 220 19.29 -11.80 11.34
C SER A 220 19.27 -10.30 11.63
N GLY A 221 18.15 -9.63 11.39
CA GLY A 221 18.01 -8.16 11.45
C GLY A 221 18.38 -7.44 10.16
N SER A 222 19.01 -8.11 9.19
CA SER A 222 19.33 -7.53 7.88
C SER A 222 18.06 -7.40 7.02
N THR A 223 18.09 -6.45 6.08
CA THR A 223 16.98 -6.22 5.15
C THR A 223 17.37 -6.66 3.74
N VAL A 224 16.48 -7.39 3.07
CA VAL A 224 16.64 -7.86 1.69
C VAL A 224 15.61 -7.17 0.81
N GLU A 225 16.04 -6.70 -0.35
CA GLU A 225 15.15 -6.14 -1.35
C GLU A 225 14.42 -7.23 -2.12
N VAL A 226 13.15 -6.97 -2.43
CA VAL A 226 12.30 -7.79 -3.29
C VAL A 226 11.91 -6.92 -4.49
N PRO A 227 12.68 -6.98 -5.59
CA PRO A 227 12.42 -6.15 -6.76
C PRO A 227 11.08 -6.51 -7.42
N TYR A 228 10.55 -5.60 -8.23
CA TYR A 228 9.45 -5.90 -9.12
C TYR A 228 9.92 -6.76 -10.30
N SER A 229 9.03 -7.64 -10.79
CA SER A 229 9.15 -8.26 -12.09
C SER A 229 8.35 -7.48 -13.13
N CYS A 230 8.80 -7.43 -14.38
CA CYS A 230 8.02 -6.82 -15.46
C CYS A 230 6.66 -7.49 -15.65
N GLY A 231 6.53 -8.77 -15.31
CA GLY A 231 5.26 -9.51 -15.35
C GLY A 231 4.27 -9.15 -14.25
N ASP A 232 4.67 -8.32 -13.28
CA ASP A 232 3.79 -7.89 -12.18
C ASP A 232 2.89 -6.71 -12.58
N PHE A 233 3.07 -6.14 -13.78
CA PHE A 233 2.40 -4.92 -14.21
C PHE A 233 1.39 -5.15 -15.31
N TYR A 234 0.25 -4.51 -15.15
CA TYR A 234 -0.85 -4.50 -16.10
C TYR A 234 -1.25 -3.06 -16.41
N LYS A 235 -1.71 -2.84 -17.63
CA LYS A 235 -2.27 -1.57 -18.07
C LYS A 235 -3.59 -1.84 -18.78
N SER A 236 -4.66 -1.22 -18.34
CA SER A 236 -5.93 -1.20 -19.04
C SER A 236 -5.96 -0.08 -20.09
N ASN A 237 -6.94 -0.14 -21.01
CA ASN A 237 -7.24 0.94 -21.92
C ASN A 237 -8.14 2.02 -21.29
N ALA A 238 -8.47 1.89 -20.00
CA ALA A 238 -9.28 2.84 -19.26
C ALA A 238 -8.53 4.17 -19.13
N SER A 239 -9.26 5.27 -19.26
CA SER A 239 -8.75 6.60 -18.92
C SER A 239 -8.87 6.79 -17.42
N VAL A 240 -7.79 6.46 -16.70
CA VAL A 240 -7.71 6.55 -15.24
C VAL A 240 -6.59 7.50 -14.83
N HIS A 241 -6.66 7.97 -13.62
CA HIS A 241 -5.58 8.77 -13.04
C HIS A 241 -4.26 7.99 -12.98
N LEU A 242 -3.13 8.69 -13.13
CA LEU A 242 -1.82 8.06 -13.04
C LEU A 242 -1.48 7.73 -11.59
N GLY A 243 -1.40 6.45 -11.31
CA GLY A 243 -1.02 5.86 -10.04
C GLY A 243 -0.71 4.39 -10.23
N LEU A 244 -0.42 3.70 -9.15
CA LEU A 244 -0.24 2.25 -9.12
C LEU A 244 -1.16 1.67 -8.04
N ALA A 245 -2.17 0.93 -8.47
CA ALA A 245 -2.95 0.06 -7.60
C ALA A 245 -2.29 -1.31 -7.54
N THR A 246 -1.75 -1.69 -6.40
CA THR A 246 -1.03 -2.96 -6.23
C THR A 246 -1.77 -3.88 -5.30
N VAL A 247 -2.01 -5.12 -5.73
CA VAL A 247 -2.45 -6.21 -4.87
C VAL A 247 -1.22 -7.03 -4.47
N ALA A 248 -0.76 -6.86 -3.24
CA ALA A 248 0.28 -7.69 -2.67
C ALA A 248 -0.32 -8.88 -1.94
N THR A 249 0.27 -10.06 -2.12
CA THR A 249 -0.17 -11.31 -1.50
C THR A 249 0.89 -11.81 -0.54
N LEU A 250 0.50 -12.02 0.70
CA LEU A 250 1.32 -12.66 1.72
C LEU A 250 0.65 -13.96 2.18
N ASN A 251 1.36 -15.08 2.07
CA ASN A 251 0.91 -16.35 2.62
C ASN A 251 1.54 -16.55 4.00
N LEU A 252 0.70 -16.54 5.03
CA LEU A 252 1.14 -16.68 6.43
C LEU A 252 1.73 -18.07 6.75
N ASP A 253 1.44 -19.10 5.92
CA ASP A 253 2.03 -20.42 6.09
C ASP A 253 3.45 -20.53 5.52
N THR A 254 3.86 -19.53 4.73
CA THR A 254 5.21 -19.41 4.17
C THR A 254 5.76 -17.99 4.45
N PRO A 255 5.94 -17.61 5.73
CA PRO A 255 6.25 -16.22 6.11
C PRO A 255 7.60 -15.75 5.57
N ASP A 256 8.46 -16.69 5.19
CA ASP A 256 9.77 -16.42 4.58
C ASP A 256 9.73 -16.26 3.05
N ALA A 257 8.60 -16.54 2.43
CA ALA A 257 8.43 -16.28 1.01
C ALA A 257 8.32 -14.77 0.73
N ALA A 258 8.89 -14.35 -0.40
CA ALA A 258 8.69 -13.00 -0.87
C ALA A 258 7.21 -12.76 -1.21
N PRO A 259 6.62 -11.60 -0.85
CA PRO A 259 5.25 -11.30 -1.23
C PRO A 259 5.14 -11.19 -2.74
N ALA A 260 4.16 -11.89 -3.33
CA ALA A 260 3.80 -11.70 -4.73
C ALA A 260 3.04 -10.39 -4.90
N ARG A 261 3.23 -9.72 -6.04
CA ARG A 261 2.57 -8.44 -6.32
C ARG A 261 1.96 -8.48 -7.72
N SER A 262 0.81 -7.84 -7.86
CA SER A 262 0.18 -7.58 -9.16
C SER A 262 -0.28 -6.14 -9.15
N SER A 263 0.24 -5.34 -10.07
CA SER A 263 0.02 -3.89 -10.11
C SER A 263 -0.68 -3.51 -11.41
N ILE A 264 -1.66 -2.61 -11.30
CA ILE A 264 -2.30 -1.98 -12.44
C ILE A 264 -2.05 -0.48 -12.40
N VAL A 265 -1.84 0.12 -13.58
CA VAL A 265 -1.79 1.58 -13.69
C VAL A 265 -3.20 2.14 -13.48
N GLY A 266 -3.38 2.92 -12.42
CA GLY A 266 -4.65 3.50 -12.00
C GLY A 266 -4.66 3.84 -10.52
N GLU A 267 -5.70 4.51 -10.07
CA GLU A 267 -5.95 4.81 -8.66
C GLU A 267 -6.79 3.72 -8.02
N VAL A 268 -6.67 3.63 -6.71
CA VAL A 268 -7.49 2.75 -5.88
C VAL A 268 -8.72 3.52 -5.40
N GLY A 269 -9.91 3.09 -5.83
CA GLY A 269 -11.18 3.50 -5.25
C GLY A 269 -11.74 2.43 -4.32
N GLU A 270 -13.03 2.09 -4.48
CA GLU A 270 -13.70 1.08 -3.64
C GLU A 270 -13.15 -0.32 -3.89
N ILE A 271 -13.06 -1.10 -2.81
CA ILE A 271 -12.53 -2.47 -2.84
C ILE A 271 -13.58 -3.44 -2.34
N TYR A 272 -13.84 -4.47 -3.14
CA TYR A 272 -14.69 -5.60 -2.76
C TYR A 272 -13.94 -6.92 -3.00
N ALA A 273 -14.16 -7.90 -2.14
CA ALA A 273 -13.63 -9.25 -2.36
C ALA A 273 -14.66 -10.34 -2.05
N SER A 274 -14.70 -11.33 -2.93
CA SER A 274 -15.28 -12.64 -2.68
C SER A 274 -14.18 -13.64 -2.34
N GLN A 275 -14.52 -14.88 -2.07
CA GLN A 275 -13.53 -15.93 -1.84
C GLN A 275 -12.63 -16.24 -3.07
N LYS A 276 -13.04 -15.83 -4.28
CA LYS A 276 -12.34 -16.16 -5.54
C LYS A 276 -11.81 -14.93 -6.28
N ALA A 277 -12.34 -13.77 -6.02
CA ALA A 277 -11.97 -12.57 -6.77
C ALA A 277 -11.94 -11.33 -5.87
N LEU A 278 -10.99 -10.45 -6.15
CA LEU A 278 -10.88 -9.12 -5.58
C LEU A 278 -11.12 -8.10 -6.69
N TYR A 279 -11.91 -7.08 -6.40
CA TYR A 279 -12.27 -6.02 -7.31
C TYR A 279 -11.80 -4.68 -6.76
N ILE A 280 -11.24 -3.86 -7.65
CA ILE A 280 -10.87 -2.47 -7.37
C ILE A 280 -11.64 -1.59 -8.35
N ALA A 281 -12.42 -0.65 -7.85
CA ALA A 281 -13.06 0.37 -8.67
C ALA A 281 -12.11 1.54 -8.86
N SER A 282 -12.09 2.13 -10.07
CA SER A 282 -11.36 3.35 -10.40
C SER A 282 -12.27 4.28 -11.17
N SER A 283 -12.25 5.57 -10.85
CA SER A 283 -13.05 6.56 -11.55
C SER A 283 -12.42 6.96 -12.88
N HIS A 284 -13.25 7.33 -13.85
CA HIS A 284 -12.77 7.90 -15.09
C HIS A 284 -12.06 9.22 -14.82
N TRP A 285 -10.91 9.42 -15.46
CA TRP A 285 -10.16 10.67 -15.38
C TRP A 285 -10.51 11.58 -16.54
N TRP A 286 -11.07 12.76 -16.21
CA TRP A 286 -11.28 13.85 -17.14
C TRP A 286 -10.22 14.92 -16.96
N TRP A 287 -9.45 15.20 -18.01
CA TRP A 287 -8.49 16.32 -17.98
C TRP A 287 -9.20 17.67 -17.75
N TRP A 288 -10.38 17.81 -18.33
CA TRP A 288 -11.23 18.99 -18.18
C TRP A 288 -12.70 18.55 -18.16
N PRO A 289 -13.31 18.44 -17.01
CA PRO A 289 -14.70 18.04 -16.95
C PRO A 289 -15.61 19.10 -17.56
N MET A 290 -16.42 18.69 -18.55
CA MET A 290 -17.40 19.54 -19.20
C MET A 290 -18.81 19.22 -18.68
N PRO A 291 -19.73 20.20 -18.57
CA PRO A 291 -21.13 19.91 -18.22
C PRO A 291 -21.74 18.86 -19.15
N GLY A 292 -22.42 17.85 -18.57
CA GLY A 292 -23.07 16.78 -19.33
C GLY A 292 -22.18 15.59 -19.69
N GLN A 293 -20.92 15.57 -19.28
CA GLN A 293 -20.08 14.36 -19.37
C GLN A 293 -20.59 13.30 -18.39
N THR A 294 -20.54 12.04 -18.81
CA THR A 294 -20.90 10.89 -17.97
C THR A 294 -19.70 10.44 -17.16
N ASP A 295 -19.87 10.34 -15.88
CA ASP A 295 -18.87 9.71 -14.99
C ASP A 295 -18.93 8.20 -15.16
N TRP A 296 -17.78 7.60 -15.41
CA TRP A 296 -17.63 6.15 -15.54
C TRP A 296 -16.77 5.61 -14.41
N THR A 297 -17.12 4.40 -13.97
CA THR A 297 -16.31 3.61 -13.03
C THR A 297 -15.81 2.37 -13.73
N TYR A 298 -14.52 2.15 -13.67
CA TYR A 298 -13.86 0.95 -14.17
C TYR A 298 -13.69 -0.05 -13.04
N LEU A 299 -14.01 -1.32 -13.30
CA LEU A 299 -13.81 -2.40 -12.35
C LEU A 299 -12.64 -3.27 -12.79
N HIS A 300 -11.61 -3.27 -11.98
CA HIS A 300 -10.44 -4.12 -12.14
C HIS A 300 -10.64 -5.39 -11.32
N LYS A 301 -10.56 -6.55 -11.97
CA LYS A 301 -10.75 -7.84 -11.33
C LYS A 301 -9.41 -8.57 -11.20
N PHE A 302 -9.18 -9.12 -10.01
CA PHE A 302 -8.07 -10.02 -9.74
C PHE A 302 -8.62 -11.38 -9.30
N ASP A 303 -8.15 -12.46 -9.96
CA ASP A 303 -8.33 -13.82 -9.47
C ASP A 303 -7.43 -14.02 -8.24
N ILE A 304 -8.02 -14.46 -7.13
CA ILE A 304 -7.34 -14.70 -5.86
C ILE A 304 -7.48 -16.15 -5.39
N THR A 305 -7.81 -17.07 -6.27
CA THR A 305 -7.94 -18.49 -5.94
C THR A 305 -6.60 -19.15 -5.59
N ASP A 306 -5.50 -18.67 -6.17
CA ASP A 306 -4.15 -19.08 -5.76
C ASP A 306 -3.77 -18.33 -4.46
N LYS A 307 -3.56 -19.06 -3.37
CA LYS A 307 -3.23 -18.50 -2.06
C LYS A 307 -1.90 -17.71 -2.02
N ASN A 308 -1.04 -17.86 -3.01
CA ASN A 308 0.28 -17.24 -3.06
C ASN A 308 0.35 -16.00 -3.95
N ARG A 309 -0.64 -15.77 -4.80
CA ARG A 309 -0.66 -14.60 -5.70
C ARG A 309 -2.07 -14.18 -6.08
N ALA A 310 -2.23 -12.95 -6.50
CA ALA A 310 -3.38 -12.45 -7.21
C ALA A 310 -3.02 -12.29 -8.70
N VAL A 311 -3.94 -12.58 -9.61
CA VAL A 311 -3.72 -12.44 -11.05
C VAL A 311 -4.79 -11.53 -11.62
N TYR A 312 -4.39 -10.46 -12.31
CA TYR A 312 -5.32 -9.55 -13.00
C TYR A 312 -5.99 -10.27 -14.17
N VAL A 313 -7.32 -10.09 -14.32
CA VAL A 313 -8.15 -10.84 -15.29
C VAL A 313 -8.92 -9.88 -16.20
#